data_42e969e623c9da6ee93050f010ecdc6f
#
_entry.id   42e969e623c9da6ee93050f010ecdc6f
#
_cell.length_a   1.000
_cell.length_b   1.000
_cell.length_c   1.000
_cell.angle_alpha   90.00
_cell.angle_beta   90.00
_cell.angle_gamma   90.00
#
_symmetry.space_group_name_H-M   'P 1'
#
loop_
_entity.id
_entity.type
_entity.pdbx_description
1 polymer ?
#
loop_
_entity_poly.entity_id
_entity_poly.type
_entity_poly.pdbx_seq_one_letter_code
_entity_poly.pdbx_strand_id
1 'polypeptide(L)'
;DDLLLITSLNLEIKRKLIEEEDLELEIINIKMIPKMTELKQVNINENTHLTAENLGIVRKDQKKYTPAERKLKTAGDFKPIHLLGLLGGSLQVDPILNAINGRTKQLKKQVAVEKKEHLLVKLDNQFTDNYYIDQLNIDKDYVDGFKYYIINDETFVSIFSLNDKLKTQFKMSEMSVKYNQIVINEN
;
A
#
# COMPACT_ATOMS: atom_id res chain seq x y z
N ASP A 1 -48.51 -23.72 -0.68
CA ASP A 1 -47.05 -23.95 -0.54
C ASP A 1 -46.54 -22.98 0.53
N ASP A 2 -46.27 -23.50 1.73
CA ASP A 2 -45.77 -22.69 2.83
C ASP A 2 -44.28 -22.77 2.93
N LEU A 3 -43.58 -21.62 3.16
CA LEU A 3 -42.14 -21.54 3.28
C LEU A 3 -41.74 -21.45 4.74
N LEU A 4 -41.05 -22.48 5.24
CA LEU A 4 -40.50 -22.49 6.59
C LEU A 4 -39.08 -21.88 6.56
N LEU A 5 -38.91 -20.78 7.32
CA LEU A 5 -37.62 -20.12 7.52
C LEU A 5 -37.09 -20.48 8.92
N ILE A 6 -35.97 -21.21 8.95
CA ILE A 6 -35.35 -21.67 10.20
C ILE A 6 -34.10 -20.84 10.42
N THR A 7 -34.09 -20.12 11.55
CA THR A 7 -32.98 -19.24 11.94
C THR A 7 -32.45 -19.63 13.30
N SER A 8 -31.13 -19.61 13.46
CA SER A 8 -30.46 -19.84 14.75
C SER A 8 -29.21 -18.97 14.81
N LEU A 9 -28.76 -18.66 16.02
CA LEU A 9 -27.61 -17.75 16.25
C LEU A 9 -26.31 -18.32 15.67
N ASN A 10 -26.12 -19.66 15.76
CA ASN A 10 -24.87 -20.34 15.42
C ASN A 10 -24.98 -21.24 14.17
N LEU A 11 -26.12 -21.26 13.49
CA LEU A 11 -26.37 -22.11 12.34
C LEU A 11 -26.70 -21.26 11.11
N GLU A 12 -26.43 -21.79 9.94
CA GLU A 12 -26.81 -21.14 8.70
C GLU A 12 -28.35 -21.14 8.54
N ILE A 13 -28.85 -20.04 7.98
CA ILE A 13 -30.29 -19.89 7.73
C ILE A 13 -30.71 -20.92 6.69
N LYS A 14 -31.67 -21.78 7.03
CA LYS A 14 -32.21 -22.75 6.07
C LYS A 14 -33.66 -22.41 5.73
N ARG A 15 -33.97 -22.51 4.44
CA ARG A 15 -35.33 -22.35 3.91
C ARG A 15 -35.79 -23.74 3.44
N LYS A 16 -36.96 -24.15 3.86
CA LYS A 16 -37.63 -25.38 3.40
C LYS A 16 -39.03 -25.02 2.93
N LEU A 17 -39.35 -25.40 1.68
CA LEU A 17 -40.72 -25.38 1.20
C LEU A 17 -41.43 -26.61 1.78
N ILE A 18 -42.63 -26.43 2.33
CA ILE A 18 -43.46 -27.51 2.86
C ILE A 18 -44.28 -28.06 1.71
N GLU A 19 -44.05 -29.31 1.37
CA GLU A 19 -44.79 -30.07 0.35
C GLU A 19 -45.91 -30.86 1.00
N GLU A 20 -46.89 -31.34 0.23
CA GLU A 20 -48.04 -32.11 0.75
C GLU A 20 -47.58 -33.40 1.46
N GLU A 21 -46.47 -33.98 0.99
CA GLU A 21 -45.85 -35.15 1.62
C GLU A 21 -45.28 -34.87 3.02
N ASP A 22 -44.81 -33.66 3.25
CA ASP A 22 -44.29 -33.25 4.58
C ASP A 22 -45.44 -33.14 5.63
N LEU A 23 -46.65 -32.88 5.18
CA LEU A 23 -47.82 -32.75 6.07
C LEU A 23 -48.32 -34.12 6.60
N GLU A 24 -48.00 -35.21 5.90
CA GLU A 24 -48.32 -36.58 6.35
C GLU A 24 -47.30 -37.13 7.36
N LEU A 25 -46.16 -36.42 7.54
CA LEU A 25 -45.10 -36.83 8.46
C LEU A 25 -45.40 -36.28 9.86
N GLU A 26 -45.35 -37.16 10.84
CA GLU A 26 -45.54 -36.79 12.27
C GLU A 26 -44.38 -35.91 12.76
N ILE A 27 -43.17 -36.01 12.20
CA ILE A 27 -41.95 -35.24 12.53
C ILE A 27 -41.13 -34.95 11.27
N ILE A 28 -40.86 -33.67 11.05
CA ILE A 28 -39.96 -33.22 9.95
C ILE A 28 -38.55 -32.99 10.51
N ASN A 29 -37.58 -33.80 10.09
CA ASN A 29 -36.19 -33.67 10.50
C ASN A 29 -35.42 -32.74 9.57
N ILE A 30 -34.93 -31.61 10.09
CA ILE A 30 -34.16 -30.64 9.31
C ILE A 30 -32.74 -30.55 9.82
N LYS A 31 -31.77 -31.01 9.01
CA LYS A 31 -30.36 -30.85 9.31
C LYS A 31 -29.91 -29.41 9.00
N MET A 32 -29.35 -28.75 10.00
CA MET A 32 -28.76 -27.43 9.85
C MET A 32 -27.22 -27.51 9.90
N ILE A 33 -26.56 -26.61 9.20
CA ILE A 33 -25.09 -26.53 9.12
C ILE A 33 -24.61 -25.45 10.09
N PRO A 34 -23.58 -25.73 10.91
CA PRO A 34 -23.02 -24.71 11.81
C PRO A 34 -22.37 -23.59 10.98
N LYS A 35 -22.63 -22.34 11.38
CA LYS A 35 -22.00 -21.16 10.77
C LYS A 35 -20.55 -21.10 11.22
N MET A 36 -19.63 -21.46 10.32
CA MET A 36 -18.20 -21.33 10.59
C MET A 36 -17.80 -19.86 10.48
N THR A 37 -17.41 -19.28 11.60
CA THR A 37 -16.77 -17.96 11.61
C THR A 37 -15.27 -18.16 11.66
N GLU A 38 -14.58 -17.94 10.54
CA GLU A 38 -13.12 -17.89 10.56
C GLU A 38 -12.67 -16.66 11.35
N LEU A 39 -12.06 -16.91 12.48
CA LEU A 39 -11.40 -15.86 13.25
C LEU A 39 -10.08 -15.53 12.56
N LYS A 40 -9.88 -14.24 12.22
CA LYS A 40 -8.57 -13.78 11.76
C LYS A 40 -7.55 -14.04 12.85
N GLN A 41 -6.42 -14.60 12.47
CA GLN A 41 -5.29 -14.82 13.38
C GLN A 41 -4.88 -13.48 13.99
N VAL A 42 -5.03 -13.36 15.30
CA VAL A 42 -4.53 -12.22 16.07
C VAL A 42 -3.12 -12.56 16.52
N ASN A 43 -2.12 -11.99 15.88
CA ASN A 43 -0.73 -12.03 16.35
C ASN A 43 -0.57 -11.08 17.53
N ILE A 44 -0.64 -11.59 18.72
CA ILE A 44 -0.33 -10.84 19.96
C ILE A 44 1.18 -10.78 20.09
N ASN A 45 1.75 -9.63 19.78
CA ASN A 45 3.17 -9.37 19.98
C ASN A 45 3.35 -8.75 21.38
N GLU A 46 3.52 -9.58 22.38
CA GLU A 46 3.64 -9.17 23.80
C GLU A 46 4.86 -8.26 24.04
N ASN A 47 5.83 -8.29 23.12
CA ASN A 47 7.10 -7.59 23.25
C ASN A 47 7.21 -6.37 22.32
N THR A 48 6.12 -5.71 21.95
CA THR A 48 6.13 -4.53 21.07
C THR A 48 6.98 -3.37 21.62
N HIS A 49 7.19 -3.33 22.93
CA HIS A 49 8.04 -2.33 23.61
C HIS A 49 9.54 -2.70 23.63
N LEU A 50 9.91 -3.96 23.32
CA LEU A 50 11.29 -4.41 23.23
C LEU A 50 11.90 -4.07 21.84
N THR A 51 12.01 -2.80 21.54
CA THR A 51 12.74 -2.33 20.35
C THR A 51 14.16 -1.95 20.73
N ALA A 52 15.09 -2.04 19.79
CA ALA A 52 16.48 -1.61 20.00
C ALA A 52 16.57 -0.14 20.45
N GLU A 53 15.61 0.68 20.05
CA GLU A 53 15.48 2.09 20.44
C GLU A 53 15.07 2.23 21.91
N ASN A 54 14.09 1.43 22.36
CA ASN A 54 13.63 1.45 23.76
C ASN A 54 14.63 0.83 24.73
N LEU A 55 15.43 -0.13 24.24
CA LEU A 55 16.52 -0.73 24.99
C LEU A 55 17.79 0.16 25.03
N GLY A 56 17.77 1.31 24.39
CA GLY A 56 18.93 2.23 24.35
C GLY A 56 20.10 1.74 23.50
N ILE A 57 19.94 0.63 22.76
CA ILE A 57 20.97 0.08 21.88
C ILE A 57 21.17 0.98 20.64
N VAL A 58 20.09 1.59 20.17
CA VAL A 58 20.07 2.48 19.02
C VAL A 58 19.44 3.81 19.39
N ARG A 59 19.99 4.92 18.89
CA ARG A 59 19.44 6.26 19.13
C ARG A 59 18.04 6.39 18.51
N LYS A 60 17.08 6.98 19.25
CA LYS A 60 15.67 7.13 18.81
C LYS A 60 15.52 7.93 17.50
N ASP A 61 16.43 8.83 17.24
CA ASP A 61 16.42 9.75 16.08
C ASP A 61 17.24 9.23 14.92
N GLN A 62 17.68 7.96 14.94
CA GLN A 62 18.50 7.42 13.86
C GLN A 62 17.68 7.30 12.58
N LYS A 63 18.15 7.96 11.51
CA LYS A 63 17.53 7.88 10.20
C LYS A 63 17.48 6.43 9.70
N LYS A 64 16.27 5.91 9.51
CA LYS A 64 16.05 4.58 8.92
C LYS A 64 16.15 4.71 7.40
N TYR A 65 17.14 4.06 6.82
CA TYR A 65 17.34 4.03 5.37
C TYR A 65 16.58 2.86 4.76
N THR A 66 15.96 3.10 3.60
CA THR A 66 15.36 2.04 2.79
C THR A 66 16.44 1.11 2.19
N PRO A 67 16.10 -0.07 1.68
CA PRO A 67 17.07 -0.96 1.03
C PRO A 67 17.83 -0.29 -0.10
N ALA A 68 17.17 0.47 -0.99
CA ALA A 68 17.83 1.19 -2.07
C ALA A 68 18.72 2.34 -1.56
N GLU A 69 18.24 3.10 -0.55
CA GLU A 69 19.06 4.16 0.07
C GLU A 69 20.32 3.59 0.74
N ARG A 70 20.23 2.42 1.38
CA ARG A 70 21.42 1.75 1.97
C ARG A 70 22.43 1.37 0.91
N LYS A 71 21.96 0.78 -0.22
CA LYS A 71 22.84 0.45 -1.36
C LYS A 71 23.52 1.69 -1.95
N LEU A 72 22.77 2.78 -2.10
CA LEU A 72 23.32 4.04 -2.60
C LEU A 72 24.34 4.62 -1.63
N LYS A 73 24.06 4.60 -0.33
CA LYS A 73 24.98 5.08 0.71
C LYS A 73 26.29 4.28 0.72
N THR A 74 26.18 2.94 0.59
CA THR A 74 27.37 2.06 0.54
C THR A 74 28.18 2.26 -0.75
N ALA A 75 27.51 2.47 -1.89
CA ALA A 75 28.21 2.72 -3.16
C ALA A 75 28.97 4.05 -3.17
N GLY A 76 28.61 4.96 -2.28
CA GLY A 76 29.13 6.33 -2.22
C GLY A 76 28.62 7.21 -3.37
N ASP A 77 28.52 8.49 -3.11
CA ASP A 77 28.22 9.51 -4.12
C ASP A 77 29.53 10.29 -4.35
N PHE A 78 30.04 10.25 -5.58
CA PHE A 78 31.27 10.96 -5.92
C PHE A 78 31.07 12.46 -5.77
N LYS A 79 31.92 13.06 -4.97
CA LYS A 79 32.02 14.52 -4.82
C LYS A 79 33.45 14.95 -5.15
N PRO A 80 33.65 16.11 -5.80
CA PRO A 80 35.00 16.61 -6.14
C PRO A 80 35.95 16.65 -4.95
N ILE A 81 35.44 16.82 -3.73
CA ILE A 81 36.24 16.81 -2.50
C ILE A 81 36.95 15.46 -2.24
N HIS A 82 36.43 14.36 -2.79
CA HIS A 82 37.08 13.04 -2.68
C HIS A 82 38.44 13.00 -3.39
N LEU A 83 38.64 13.88 -4.39
CA LEU A 83 39.96 14.00 -5.08
C LEU A 83 41.01 14.64 -4.18
N LEU A 84 40.61 15.46 -3.19
CA LEU A 84 41.56 16.01 -2.22
C LEU A 84 42.13 14.94 -1.29
N GLY A 85 41.43 13.80 -1.14
CA GLY A 85 41.99 12.64 -0.43
C GLY A 85 43.27 12.07 -1.06
N LEU A 86 43.50 12.34 -2.37
CA LEU A 86 44.72 11.98 -3.06
C LEU A 86 45.95 12.67 -2.43
N LEU A 87 45.78 13.94 -2.03
CA LEU A 87 46.86 14.71 -1.42
C LEU A 87 47.10 14.25 0.05
N GLY A 88 46.13 13.66 0.72
CA GLY A 88 46.21 13.13 2.08
C GLY A 88 46.49 11.63 2.17
N GLY A 89 46.75 10.94 1.06
CA GLY A 89 46.99 9.49 1.04
C GLY A 89 45.78 8.59 1.35
N SER A 90 44.55 9.13 1.34
CA SER A 90 43.30 8.39 1.61
C SER A 90 42.31 8.51 0.44
N LEU A 91 42.64 7.92 -0.70
CA LEU A 91 41.74 7.93 -1.85
C LEU A 91 40.63 6.87 -1.70
N GLN A 92 39.38 7.30 -1.64
CA GLN A 92 38.22 6.40 -1.74
C GLN A 92 37.97 6.12 -3.23
N VAL A 93 38.43 4.95 -3.72
CA VAL A 93 38.32 4.58 -5.14
C VAL A 93 36.92 4.17 -5.53
N ASP A 94 36.15 3.54 -4.62
CA ASP A 94 34.83 3.00 -4.92
C ASP A 94 33.83 4.04 -5.44
N PRO A 95 33.67 5.24 -4.84
CA PRO A 95 32.79 6.26 -5.36
C PRO A 95 33.15 6.74 -6.77
N ILE A 96 34.46 6.79 -7.06
CA ILE A 96 34.95 7.21 -8.38
C ILE A 96 34.60 6.16 -9.42
N LEU A 97 34.90 4.88 -9.16
CA LEU A 97 34.57 3.77 -10.05
C LEU A 97 33.07 3.64 -10.28
N ASN A 98 32.28 3.76 -9.20
CA ASN A 98 30.82 3.68 -9.28
C ASN A 98 30.22 4.86 -10.06
N ALA A 99 30.83 6.04 -10.03
CA ALA A 99 30.41 7.17 -10.85
C ALA A 99 30.73 6.94 -12.34
N ILE A 100 31.93 6.44 -12.65
CA ILE A 100 32.37 6.15 -14.03
C ILE A 100 31.52 5.02 -14.63
N ASN A 101 31.28 3.94 -13.90
CA ASN A 101 30.49 2.79 -14.36
C ASN A 101 28.97 3.06 -14.39
N GLY A 102 28.53 4.24 -14.03
CA GLY A 102 27.11 4.60 -13.98
C GLY A 102 26.30 3.94 -12.86
N ARG A 103 26.93 3.14 -11.98
CA ARG A 103 26.27 2.43 -10.87
C ARG A 103 25.57 3.39 -9.89
N THR A 104 26.22 4.50 -9.55
CA THR A 104 25.61 5.54 -8.69
C THR A 104 24.36 6.12 -9.33
N LYS A 105 24.36 6.38 -10.64
CA LYS A 105 23.18 6.87 -11.38
C LYS A 105 22.05 5.85 -11.36
N GLN A 106 22.36 4.57 -11.53
CA GLN A 106 21.38 3.49 -11.48
C GLN A 106 20.78 3.35 -10.07
N LEU A 107 21.61 3.41 -9.02
CA LEU A 107 21.13 3.35 -7.63
C LEU A 107 20.26 4.55 -7.26
N LYS A 108 20.57 5.75 -7.74
CA LYS A 108 19.71 6.93 -7.58
C LYS A 108 18.33 6.73 -8.24
N LYS A 109 18.28 6.10 -9.42
CA LYS A 109 17.01 5.73 -10.05
C LYS A 109 16.24 4.71 -9.21
N GLN A 110 16.92 3.68 -8.65
CA GLN A 110 16.26 2.69 -7.78
C GLN A 110 15.66 3.35 -6.53
N VAL A 111 16.36 4.29 -5.91
CA VAL A 111 15.81 5.06 -4.76
C VAL A 111 14.56 5.86 -5.18
N ALA A 112 14.57 6.45 -6.36
CA ALA A 112 13.41 7.20 -6.86
C ALA A 112 12.21 6.26 -7.13
N VAL A 113 12.44 5.08 -7.68
CA VAL A 113 11.41 4.05 -7.91
C VAL A 113 10.85 3.58 -6.56
N GLU A 114 11.71 3.18 -5.62
CA GLU A 114 11.29 2.71 -4.30
C GLU A 114 10.44 3.76 -3.55
N LYS A 115 10.78 5.05 -3.66
CA LYS A 115 9.96 6.12 -3.09
C LYS A 115 8.57 6.20 -3.72
N LYS A 116 8.46 6.02 -5.04
CA LYS A 116 7.16 5.98 -5.72
C LYS A 116 6.35 4.76 -5.32
N GLU A 117 6.97 3.59 -5.21
CA GLU A 117 6.32 2.36 -4.74
C GLU A 117 5.76 2.54 -3.31
N HIS A 118 6.54 3.15 -2.41
CA HIS A 118 6.05 3.47 -1.07
C HIS A 118 4.86 4.44 -1.07
N LEU A 119 4.84 5.42 -1.98
CA LEU A 119 3.71 6.33 -2.12
C LEU A 119 2.47 5.61 -2.65
N LEU A 120 2.61 4.68 -3.61
CA LEU A 120 1.51 3.85 -4.10
C LEU A 120 0.92 3.00 -2.98
N VAL A 121 1.76 2.26 -2.25
CA VAL A 121 1.31 1.45 -1.10
C VAL A 121 0.60 2.32 -0.06
N LYS A 122 1.09 3.52 0.20
CA LYS A 122 0.44 4.46 1.13
C LYS A 122 -0.91 4.94 0.60
N LEU A 123 -1.05 5.18 -0.71
CA LEU A 123 -2.32 5.53 -1.36
C LEU A 123 -3.33 4.39 -1.24
N ASP A 124 -2.92 3.15 -1.54
CA ASP A 124 -3.78 1.97 -1.46
C ASP A 124 -4.26 1.69 -0.03
N ASN A 125 -3.44 2.00 0.98
CA ASN A 125 -3.83 1.89 2.38
C ASN A 125 -4.81 2.99 2.83
N GLN A 126 -4.82 4.15 2.19
CA GLN A 126 -5.68 5.28 2.57
C GLN A 126 -6.97 5.39 1.77
N PHE A 127 -6.95 4.95 0.50
CA PHE A 127 -8.04 5.06 -0.44
C PHE A 127 -8.28 3.72 -1.14
N THR A 128 -9.52 3.26 -1.12
CA THR A 128 -9.94 2.05 -1.83
C THR A 128 -10.17 2.34 -3.31
N ASP A 129 -10.13 1.32 -4.18
CA ASP A 129 -10.40 1.50 -5.61
C ASP A 129 -11.79 2.08 -5.87
N ASN A 130 -12.79 1.73 -5.05
CA ASN A 130 -14.13 2.32 -5.14
C ASN A 130 -14.13 3.83 -4.94
N TYR A 131 -13.22 4.38 -4.13
CA TYR A 131 -13.10 5.84 -3.97
C TYR A 131 -12.74 6.53 -5.29
N TYR A 132 -11.83 5.96 -6.07
CA TYR A 132 -11.43 6.51 -7.37
C TYR A 132 -12.56 6.41 -8.39
N ILE A 133 -13.32 5.32 -8.37
CA ILE A 133 -14.43 5.09 -9.29
C ILE A 133 -15.63 5.98 -8.94
N ASP A 134 -16.10 5.90 -7.69
CA ASP A 134 -17.37 6.52 -7.28
C ASP A 134 -17.25 8.02 -7.00
N GLN A 135 -16.11 8.48 -6.45
CA GLN A 135 -15.93 9.86 -6.04
C GLN A 135 -15.17 10.71 -7.06
N LEU A 136 -14.18 10.11 -7.74
CA LEU A 136 -13.36 10.82 -8.72
C LEU A 136 -13.81 10.56 -10.16
N ASN A 137 -14.80 9.71 -10.36
CA ASN A 137 -15.36 9.34 -11.66
C ASN A 137 -14.29 8.88 -12.67
N ILE A 138 -13.38 8.01 -12.18
CA ILE A 138 -12.32 7.40 -12.99
C ILE A 138 -12.78 5.99 -13.34
N ASP A 139 -12.70 5.63 -14.61
CA ASP A 139 -13.01 4.28 -15.04
C ASP A 139 -12.05 3.26 -14.39
N LYS A 140 -12.56 2.09 -14.06
CA LYS A 140 -11.84 1.02 -13.35
C LYS A 140 -10.50 0.68 -14.00
N ASP A 141 -10.48 0.63 -15.32
CA ASP A 141 -9.29 0.25 -16.08
C ASP A 141 -8.19 1.33 -16.04
N TYR A 142 -8.54 2.55 -15.67
CA TYR A 142 -7.63 3.70 -15.60
C TYR A 142 -7.22 4.08 -14.17
N VAL A 143 -7.73 3.40 -13.14
CA VAL A 143 -7.43 3.71 -11.73
C VAL A 143 -5.93 3.63 -11.44
N ASP A 144 -5.26 2.56 -11.86
CA ASP A 144 -3.82 2.41 -11.65
C ASP A 144 -3.02 3.47 -12.41
N GLY A 145 -3.42 3.78 -13.65
CA GLY A 145 -2.85 4.88 -14.42
C GLY A 145 -2.95 6.21 -13.70
N PHE A 146 -4.11 6.51 -13.10
CA PHE A 146 -4.31 7.71 -12.31
C PHE A 146 -3.43 7.75 -11.06
N LYS A 147 -3.28 6.64 -10.33
CA LYS A 147 -2.36 6.55 -9.18
C LYS A 147 -0.93 6.91 -9.60
N TYR A 148 -0.46 6.37 -10.73
CA TYR A 148 0.84 6.74 -11.28
C TYR A 148 0.92 8.21 -11.72
N TYR A 149 -0.15 8.76 -12.29
CA TYR A 149 -0.22 10.15 -12.72
C TYR A 149 -0.03 11.10 -11.52
N ILE A 150 -0.77 10.89 -10.42
CA ILE A 150 -0.71 11.78 -9.26
C ILE A 150 0.61 11.69 -8.49
N ILE A 151 1.24 10.51 -8.37
CA ILE A 151 2.52 10.38 -7.66
C ILE A 151 3.71 10.97 -8.43
N ASN A 152 3.54 11.30 -9.71
CA ASN A 152 4.54 12.01 -10.51
C ASN A 152 4.45 13.54 -10.33
N ASP A 153 3.36 14.05 -9.76
CA ASP A 153 3.19 15.48 -9.48
C ASP A 153 3.82 15.84 -8.12
N GLU A 154 4.83 16.70 -8.12
CA GLU A 154 5.56 17.11 -6.91
C GLU A 154 4.65 17.83 -5.92
N THR A 155 3.67 18.59 -6.40
CA THR A 155 2.73 19.34 -5.56
C THR A 155 1.81 18.38 -4.82
N PHE A 156 1.31 17.35 -5.52
CA PHE A 156 0.54 16.28 -4.89
C PHE A 156 1.35 15.55 -3.83
N VAL A 157 2.57 15.13 -4.15
CA VAL A 157 3.45 14.39 -3.23
C VAL A 157 3.74 15.22 -1.98
N SER A 158 3.94 16.53 -2.10
CA SER A 158 4.16 17.41 -0.95
C SER A 158 2.95 17.46 -0.02
N ILE A 159 1.74 17.62 -0.57
CA ILE A 159 0.47 17.64 0.19
C ILE A 159 0.22 16.29 0.85
N PHE A 160 0.41 15.20 0.11
CA PHE A 160 0.21 13.82 0.59
C PHE A 160 1.17 13.46 1.73
N SER A 161 2.37 14.00 1.72
CA SER A 161 3.37 13.82 2.78
C SER A 161 2.96 14.46 4.12
N LEU A 162 2.13 15.50 4.10
CA LEU A 162 1.60 16.15 5.29
C LEU A 162 0.53 15.32 6.03
N ASN A 163 0.10 14.18 5.47
CA ASN A 163 -0.97 13.33 6.01
C ASN A 163 -2.32 14.07 6.21
N ASP A 164 -2.56 15.17 5.51
CA ASP A 164 -3.83 15.89 5.51
C ASP A 164 -4.77 15.25 4.49
N LYS A 165 -5.69 14.42 4.98
CA LYS A 165 -6.62 13.66 4.14
C LYS A 165 -7.52 14.56 3.30
N LEU A 166 -8.02 15.67 3.86
CA LEU A 166 -8.92 16.58 3.14
C LEU A 166 -8.22 17.30 2.00
N LYS A 167 -7.02 17.83 2.26
CA LYS A 167 -6.22 18.47 1.20
C LYS A 167 -5.81 17.49 0.11
N THR A 168 -5.48 16.26 0.51
CA THR A 168 -5.16 15.19 -0.45
C THR A 168 -6.35 14.89 -1.34
N GLN A 169 -7.55 14.69 -0.77
CA GLN A 169 -8.77 14.42 -1.52
C GLN A 169 -9.12 15.57 -2.47
N PHE A 170 -9.01 16.81 -1.99
CA PHE A 170 -9.24 18.00 -2.84
C PHE A 170 -8.28 18.02 -4.03
N LYS A 171 -6.98 17.80 -3.78
CA LYS A 171 -5.98 17.78 -4.85
C LYS A 171 -6.21 16.62 -5.84
N MET A 172 -6.60 15.44 -5.34
CA MET A 172 -6.97 14.31 -6.19
C MET A 172 -8.17 14.65 -7.10
N SER A 173 -9.19 15.32 -6.56
CA SER A 173 -10.35 15.73 -7.34
C SER A 173 -9.99 16.77 -8.43
N GLU A 174 -9.08 17.71 -8.15
CA GLU A 174 -8.57 18.62 -9.18
C GLU A 174 -7.83 17.85 -10.29
N MET A 175 -7.01 16.89 -9.90
CA MET A 175 -6.20 16.11 -10.84
C MET A 175 -7.01 15.10 -11.65
N SER A 176 -8.10 14.54 -11.08
CA SER A 176 -8.97 13.61 -11.80
C SER A 176 -9.64 14.22 -13.01
N VAL A 177 -10.06 15.49 -12.89
CA VAL A 177 -10.64 16.23 -14.02
C VAL A 177 -9.64 16.35 -15.18
N LYS A 178 -8.39 16.68 -14.88
CA LYS A 178 -7.32 16.78 -15.88
C LYS A 178 -7.00 15.43 -16.51
N TYR A 179 -6.92 14.38 -15.67
CA TYR A 179 -6.61 13.03 -16.12
C TYR A 179 -7.70 12.47 -17.04
N ASN A 180 -8.98 12.64 -16.68
CA ASN A 180 -10.09 12.22 -17.52
C ASN A 180 -10.09 12.91 -18.89
N GLN A 181 -9.70 14.19 -18.94
CA GLN A 181 -9.54 14.89 -20.22
C GLN A 181 -8.41 14.28 -21.09
N ILE A 182 -7.31 13.84 -20.47
CA ILE A 182 -6.22 13.16 -21.18
C ILE A 182 -6.71 11.84 -21.75
N VAL A 183 -7.37 11.01 -20.93
CA VAL A 183 -7.91 9.71 -21.36
C VAL A 183 -8.92 9.83 -22.50
N ILE A 184 -9.79 10.85 -22.45
CA ILE A 184 -10.76 11.10 -23.53
C ILE A 184 -10.07 11.49 -24.85
N ASN A 185 -8.98 12.24 -24.79
CA ASN A 185 -8.26 12.69 -25.97
C ASN A 185 -7.35 11.62 -26.60
N GLU A 186 -7.04 10.55 -25.85
CA GLU A 186 -6.22 9.42 -26.32
C GLU A 186 -7.06 8.28 -26.93
N ASN A 187 -8.39 8.29 -26.75
CA ASN A 187 -9.34 7.34 -27.33
C ASN A 187 -10.07 7.96 -28.53
#